data_37ba8cddecf1d3543574e2ce03ecd2f2
#
_entry.id   37ba8cddecf1d3543574e2ce03ecd2f2
#
_cell.length_a   1.000
_cell.length_b   1.000
_cell.length_c   1.000
_cell.angle_alpha   90.00
_cell.angle_beta   90.00
_cell.angle_gamma   90.00
#
_symmetry.space_group_name_H-M   'P 1'
#
loop_
_entity.id
_entity.type
_entity.pdbx_description
1 polymer ?
#
loop_
_entity_poly.entity_id
_entity_poly.type
_entity_poly.pdbx_seq_one_letter_code
_entity_poly.pdbx_strand_id
1 'polypeptide(L)'
;KIGYAMFAVLWAVFCGATALAGSWGGLAIARGAVGAAEAAMIPAGLKASSEWFPAKERSIAVGYFNVGSSIGAMIAPPLVVWAIVMHSWQMAFIISGALSFIWAMAWLIFYKHPRDQKHLTDEERDYIINGQEAQHQVSTAKKMSVGQILRNRQFWGIALPRFLAE
;
A
#
# COMPACT_ATOMS: atom_id res chain seq x y z
N LYS A 1 5.79 0.94 10.56
CA LYS A 1 6.53 2.02 9.92
C LYS A 1 7.59 1.50 8.94
N ILE A 2 8.64 0.81 9.45
CA ILE A 2 9.80 0.37 8.65
C ILE A 2 9.40 -0.60 7.53
N GLY A 3 8.57 -1.60 7.83
CA GLY A 3 8.14 -2.58 6.82
C GLY A 3 7.43 -1.95 5.62
N TYR A 4 6.51 -1.02 5.86
CA TYR A 4 5.84 -0.29 4.78
C TYR A 4 6.85 0.52 3.94
N ALA A 5 7.72 1.28 4.60
CA ALA A 5 8.74 2.08 3.92
C ALA A 5 9.70 1.21 3.09
N MET A 6 10.10 0.06 3.60
CA MET A 6 10.96 -0.88 2.88
C MET A 6 10.32 -1.36 1.58
N PHE A 7 9.06 -1.79 1.62
CA PHE A 7 8.33 -2.21 0.42
C PHE A 7 8.08 -1.03 -0.54
N ALA A 8 7.79 0.17 -0.02
CA ALA A 8 7.64 1.37 -0.83
C ALA A 8 8.94 1.75 -1.56
N VAL A 9 10.09 1.67 -0.89
CA VAL A 9 11.40 1.91 -1.50
C VAL A 9 11.72 0.82 -2.54
N LEU A 10 11.49 -0.45 -2.23
CA LEU A 10 11.69 -1.54 -3.20
C LEU A 10 10.82 -1.34 -4.45
N TRP A 11 9.55 -1.00 -4.26
CA TRP A 11 8.64 -0.70 -5.37
C TRP A 11 9.14 0.49 -6.20
N ALA A 12 9.58 1.58 -5.57
CA ALA A 12 10.14 2.74 -6.25
C ALA A 12 11.39 2.39 -7.07
N VAL A 13 12.30 1.62 -6.49
CA VAL A 13 13.54 1.17 -7.15
C VAL A 13 13.23 0.25 -8.34
N PHE A 14 12.36 -0.74 -8.17
CA PHE A 14 11.98 -1.65 -9.26
C PHE A 14 11.20 -0.94 -10.36
N CYS A 15 10.36 0.04 -9.99
CA CYS A 15 9.68 0.88 -10.97
C CYS A 15 10.69 1.67 -11.82
N GLY A 16 11.64 2.36 -11.19
CA GLY A 16 12.71 3.08 -11.88
C GLY A 16 13.63 2.14 -12.70
N ALA A 17 13.98 0.97 -12.16
CA ALA A 17 14.79 -0.04 -12.84
C ALA A 17 14.10 -0.60 -14.10
N THR A 18 12.78 -0.54 -14.19
CA THR A 18 12.04 -0.94 -15.41
C THR A 18 12.48 -0.10 -16.63
N ALA A 19 12.91 1.14 -16.42
CA ALA A 19 13.43 2.00 -17.49
C ALA A 19 14.71 1.45 -18.15
N LEU A 20 15.46 0.58 -17.47
CA LEU A 20 16.68 -0.05 -17.97
C LEU A 20 16.43 -1.34 -18.75
N ALA A 21 15.17 -1.78 -18.85
CA ALA A 21 14.83 -3.01 -19.53
C ALA A 21 15.05 -2.87 -21.05
N GLY A 22 16.09 -3.50 -21.57
CA GLY A 22 16.42 -3.51 -23.00
C GLY A 22 15.84 -4.70 -23.78
N SER A 23 15.09 -5.59 -23.12
CA SER A 23 14.50 -6.76 -23.72
C SER A 23 13.13 -7.07 -23.12
N TRP A 24 12.30 -7.83 -23.85
CA TRP A 24 10.98 -8.27 -23.35
C TRP A 24 11.11 -9.10 -22.05
N GLY A 25 12.10 -10.00 -21.98
CA GLY A 25 12.37 -10.78 -20.76
C GLY A 25 12.78 -9.91 -19.58
N GLY A 26 13.62 -8.91 -19.80
CA GLY A 26 14.00 -7.92 -18.78
C GLY A 26 12.79 -7.13 -18.26
N LEU A 27 11.90 -6.72 -19.18
CA LEU A 27 10.65 -6.04 -18.82
C LEU A 27 9.74 -6.93 -17.98
N ALA A 28 9.57 -8.20 -18.35
CA ALA A 28 8.75 -9.15 -17.60
C ALA A 28 9.28 -9.38 -16.17
N ILE A 29 10.60 -9.53 -16.01
CA ILE A 29 11.23 -9.70 -14.70
C ILE A 29 11.05 -8.43 -13.86
N ALA A 30 11.29 -7.25 -14.43
CA ALA A 30 11.11 -5.99 -13.72
C ALA A 30 9.66 -5.81 -13.26
N ARG A 31 8.67 -6.16 -14.10
CA ARG A 31 7.25 -6.11 -13.74
C ARG A 31 6.88 -7.10 -12.65
N GLY A 32 7.43 -8.31 -12.69
CA GLY A 32 7.27 -9.28 -11.61
C GLY A 32 7.81 -8.77 -10.27
N ALA A 33 8.98 -8.13 -10.28
CA ALA A 33 9.58 -7.52 -9.09
C ALA A 33 8.74 -6.35 -8.54
N VAL A 34 8.23 -5.47 -9.43
CA VAL A 34 7.29 -4.39 -9.06
C VAL A 34 6.04 -4.97 -8.40
N GLY A 35 5.39 -5.97 -9.02
CA GLY A 35 4.19 -6.59 -8.48
C GLY A 35 4.43 -7.26 -7.12
N ALA A 36 5.57 -7.93 -6.93
CA ALA A 36 5.93 -8.52 -5.64
C ALA A 36 6.11 -7.46 -4.53
N ALA A 37 6.69 -6.30 -4.85
CA ALA A 37 6.81 -5.19 -3.91
C ALA A 37 5.45 -4.52 -3.64
N GLU A 38 4.60 -4.39 -4.65
CA GLU A 38 3.27 -3.79 -4.58
C GLU A 38 2.30 -4.61 -3.71
N ALA A 39 2.40 -5.94 -3.75
CA ALA A 39 1.51 -6.84 -3.02
C ALA A 39 1.47 -6.56 -1.50
N ALA A 40 2.54 -6.00 -0.92
CA ALA A 40 2.59 -5.64 0.49
C ALA A 40 2.01 -4.25 0.80
N MET A 41 1.80 -3.39 -0.21
CA MET A 41 1.41 -1.99 0.00
C MET A 41 -0.01 -1.84 0.53
N ILE A 42 -0.99 -2.57 -0.04
CA ILE A 42 -2.38 -2.51 0.39
C ILE A 42 -2.56 -3.01 1.83
N PRO A 43 -2.07 -4.21 2.20
CA PRO A 43 -2.15 -4.67 3.59
C PRO A 43 -1.46 -3.73 4.59
N ALA A 44 -0.33 -3.15 4.19
CA ALA A 44 0.40 -2.22 5.05
C ALA A 44 -0.32 -0.87 5.20
N GLY A 45 -0.96 -0.35 4.16
CA GLY A 45 -1.82 0.82 4.23
C GLY A 45 -3.05 0.61 5.11
N LEU A 46 -3.72 -0.53 4.96
CA LEU A 46 -4.85 -0.91 5.81
C LEU A 46 -4.43 -1.05 7.28
N LYS A 47 -3.25 -1.62 7.53
CA LYS A 47 -2.68 -1.70 8.88
C LYS A 47 -2.41 -0.31 9.45
N ALA A 48 -1.82 0.60 8.69
CA ALA A 48 -1.59 1.97 9.14
C ALA A 48 -2.92 2.68 9.48
N SER A 49 -3.95 2.51 8.64
CA SER A 49 -5.30 3.02 8.93
C SER A 49 -5.88 2.42 10.20
N SER A 50 -5.64 1.11 10.45
CA SER A 50 -6.12 0.46 11.66
C SER A 50 -5.37 0.88 12.93
N GLU A 51 -4.16 1.39 12.81
CA GLU A 51 -3.37 1.92 13.93
C GLU A 51 -3.80 3.34 14.34
N TRP A 52 -4.32 4.14 13.39
CA TRP A 52 -4.69 5.53 13.61
C TRP A 52 -6.18 5.76 13.86
N PHE A 53 -7.03 4.85 13.42
CA PHE A 53 -8.49 5.04 13.51
C PHE A 53 -9.14 3.96 14.38
N PRO A 54 -10.06 4.35 15.30
CA PRO A 54 -10.90 3.42 16.03
C PRO A 54 -11.71 2.53 15.09
N ALA A 55 -12.14 1.37 15.55
CA ALA A 55 -12.88 0.40 14.72
C ALA A 55 -14.13 0.98 14.06
N LYS A 56 -14.81 1.93 14.73
CA LYS A 56 -16.03 2.59 14.22
C LYS A 56 -15.76 3.53 13.03
N GLU A 57 -14.59 4.14 12.96
CA GLU A 57 -14.24 5.16 11.95
C GLU A 57 -13.36 4.59 10.83
N ARG A 58 -12.89 3.36 10.98
CA ARG A 58 -11.96 2.73 10.04
C ARG A 58 -12.53 2.62 8.63
N SER A 59 -13.83 2.36 8.48
CA SER A 59 -14.48 2.29 7.16
C SER A 59 -14.39 3.63 6.42
N ILE A 60 -14.53 4.73 7.14
CA ILE A 60 -14.42 6.09 6.59
C ILE A 60 -12.95 6.35 6.17
N ALA A 61 -11.98 6.01 7.03
CA ALA A 61 -10.56 6.16 6.72
C ALA A 61 -10.14 5.34 5.48
N VAL A 62 -10.62 4.11 5.36
CA VAL A 62 -10.39 3.27 4.18
C VAL A 62 -11.08 3.85 2.94
N GLY A 63 -12.25 4.47 3.10
CA GLY A 63 -12.94 5.22 2.03
C GLY A 63 -12.05 6.35 1.48
N TYR A 64 -11.48 7.18 2.33
CA TYR A 64 -10.53 8.23 1.93
C TYR A 64 -9.28 7.68 1.27
N PHE A 65 -8.74 6.57 1.76
CA PHE A 65 -7.63 5.87 1.14
C PHE A 65 -7.95 5.45 -0.31
N ASN A 66 -9.14 4.90 -0.55
CA ASN A 66 -9.58 4.51 -1.89
C ASN A 66 -9.82 5.73 -2.81
N VAL A 67 -10.33 6.84 -2.28
CA VAL A 67 -10.44 8.10 -3.05
C VAL A 67 -9.08 8.58 -3.52
N GLY A 68 -8.06 8.53 -2.67
CA GLY A 68 -6.68 8.85 -3.04
C GLY A 68 -6.16 7.99 -4.19
N SER A 69 -6.44 6.69 -4.16
CA SER A 69 -6.11 5.76 -5.25
C SER A 69 -6.82 6.12 -6.56
N SER A 70 -8.11 6.46 -6.50
CA SER A 70 -8.89 6.87 -7.67
C SER A 70 -8.36 8.17 -8.31
N ILE A 71 -7.99 9.15 -7.48
CA ILE A 71 -7.37 10.40 -7.95
C ILE A 71 -6.02 10.09 -8.62
N GLY A 72 -5.20 9.22 -8.03
CA GLY A 72 -3.96 8.75 -8.63
C GLY A 72 -4.16 8.10 -9.99
N ALA A 73 -5.15 7.22 -10.12
CA ALA A 73 -5.51 6.58 -11.38
C ALA A 73 -5.98 7.56 -12.45
N MET A 74 -6.59 8.69 -12.07
CA MET A 74 -7.00 9.74 -13.00
C MET A 74 -5.81 10.60 -13.46
N ILE A 75 -4.85 10.88 -12.57
CA ILE A 75 -3.70 11.74 -12.86
C ILE A 75 -2.58 10.99 -13.60
N ALA A 76 -2.41 9.70 -13.33
CA ALA A 76 -1.30 8.92 -13.87
C ALA A 76 -1.31 8.85 -15.42
N PRO A 77 -2.42 8.58 -16.14
CA PRO A 77 -2.40 8.49 -17.61
C PRO A 77 -1.94 9.78 -18.28
N PRO A 78 -2.46 10.98 -17.97
CA PRO A 78 -1.97 12.23 -18.55
C PRO A 78 -0.47 12.45 -18.32
N LEU A 79 0.02 12.17 -17.11
CA LEU A 79 1.43 12.31 -16.75
C LEU A 79 2.32 11.33 -17.54
N VAL A 80 1.88 10.10 -17.69
CA VAL A 80 2.59 9.07 -18.47
C VAL A 80 2.63 9.45 -19.95
N VAL A 81 1.50 9.88 -20.53
CA VAL A 81 1.44 10.31 -21.93
C VAL A 81 2.36 11.51 -22.15
N TRP A 82 2.33 12.50 -21.27
CA TRP A 82 3.23 13.65 -21.35
C TRP A 82 4.70 13.21 -21.31
N ALA A 83 5.08 12.34 -20.41
CA ALA A 83 6.46 11.85 -20.31
C ALA A 83 6.91 11.10 -21.57
N ILE A 84 6.04 10.28 -22.18
CA ILE A 84 6.32 9.52 -23.40
C ILE A 84 6.46 10.46 -24.60
N VAL A 85 5.56 11.41 -24.76
CA VAL A 85 5.53 12.31 -25.92
C VAL A 85 6.71 13.30 -25.88
N MET A 86 7.03 13.84 -24.72
CA MET A 86 8.07 14.87 -24.58
C MET A 86 9.48 14.30 -24.49
N HIS A 87 9.64 13.05 -24.07
CA HIS A 87 10.96 12.44 -23.83
C HIS A 87 11.04 11.01 -24.37
N SER A 88 10.57 10.02 -23.57
CA SER A 88 10.59 8.60 -23.92
C SER A 88 9.75 7.79 -22.93
N TRP A 89 9.43 6.53 -23.29
CA TRP A 89 8.70 5.65 -22.40
C TRP A 89 9.46 5.35 -21.08
N GLN A 90 10.78 5.36 -21.10
CA GLN A 90 11.63 5.17 -19.92
C GLN A 90 11.42 6.26 -18.87
N MET A 91 11.23 7.52 -19.35
CA MET A 91 11.00 8.65 -18.44
C MET A 91 9.73 8.50 -17.61
N ALA A 92 8.69 7.84 -18.13
CA ALA A 92 7.49 7.57 -17.35
C ALA A 92 7.80 6.72 -16.11
N PHE A 93 8.67 5.69 -16.23
CA PHE A 93 9.07 4.86 -15.11
C PHE A 93 10.01 5.56 -14.14
N ILE A 94 10.92 6.38 -14.65
CA ILE A 94 11.84 7.17 -13.82
C ILE A 94 11.05 8.18 -12.98
N ILE A 95 10.11 8.90 -13.59
CA ILE A 95 9.27 9.87 -12.87
C ILE A 95 8.41 9.17 -11.82
N SER A 96 7.75 8.06 -12.19
CA SER A 96 6.93 7.29 -11.25
C SER A 96 7.75 6.74 -10.08
N GLY A 97 8.94 6.19 -10.36
CA GLY A 97 9.86 5.71 -9.34
C GLY A 97 10.35 6.84 -8.42
N ALA A 98 10.70 7.99 -8.98
CA ALA A 98 11.15 9.16 -8.21
C ALA A 98 10.05 9.69 -7.30
N LEU A 99 8.81 9.86 -7.80
CA LEU A 99 7.66 10.29 -6.99
C LEU A 99 7.39 9.31 -5.85
N SER A 100 7.47 8.02 -6.13
CA SER A 100 7.27 6.97 -5.12
C SER A 100 8.38 6.98 -4.07
N PHE A 101 9.61 7.21 -4.48
CA PHE A 101 10.74 7.34 -3.57
C PHE A 101 10.60 8.55 -2.66
N ILE A 102 10.23 9.71 -3.21
CA ILE A 102 9.94 10.93 -2.43
C ILE A 102 8.84 10.65 -1.41
N TRP A 103 7.78 9.96 -1.84
CA TRP A 103 6.69 9.58 -0.93
C TRP A 103 7.15 8.64 0.18
N ALA A 104 7.98 7.63 -0.13
CA ALA A 104 8.54 6.71 0.86
C ALA A 104 9.41 7.44 1.89
N MET A 105 10.19 8.42 1.45
CA MET A 105 11.00 9.26 2.35
C MET A 105 10.10 10.16 3.22
N ALA A 106 9.08 10.78 2.64
CA ALA A 106 8.09 11.56 3.39
C ALA A 106 7.40 10.69 4.45
N TRP A 107 7.02 9.45 4.09
CA TRP A 107 6.46 8.49 5.05
C TRP A 107 7.40 8.21 6.22
N LEU A 108 8.68 7.98 5.97
CA LEU A 108 9.67 7.73 7.03
C LEU A 108 9.83 8.91 7.98
N ILE A 109 9.72 10.13 7.47
CA ILE A 109 9.87 11.36 8.25
C ILE A 109 8.59 11.64 9.06
N PHE A 110 7.44 11.66 8.39
CA PHE A 110 6.19 12.15 8.98
C PHE A 110 5.41 11.09 9.74
N TYR A 111 5.46 9.82 9.31
CA TYR A 111 4.69 8.78 9.97
C TYR A 111 5.27 8.41 11.33
N LYS A 112 4.46 8.55 12.37
CA LYS A 112 4.74 8.08 13.73
C LYS A 112 3.55 7.24 14.19
N HIS A 113 3.81 6.30 15.08
CA HIS A 113 2.72 5.55 15.72
C HIS A 113 1.94 6.49 16.66
N PRO A 114 0.60 6.32 16.82
CA PRO A 114 -0.19 7.18 17.72
C PRO A 114 0.36 7.28 19.13
N ARG A 115 0.97 6.22 19.65
CA ARG A 115 1.61 6.19 20.97
C ARG A 115 2.85 7.10 21.08
N ASP A 116 3.54 7.33 19.96
CA ASP A 116 4.80 8.09 19.90
C ASP A 116 4.57 9.52 19.39
N GLN A 117 3.33 9.89 19.05
CA GLN A 117 2.98 11.19 18.52
C GLN A 117 2.80 12.20 19.63
N LYS A 118 3.66 13.24 19.64
CA LYS A 118 3.68 14.27 20.69
C LYS A 118 2.57 15.32 20.53
N HIS A 119 1.96 15.43 19.35
CA HIS A 119 0.93 16.43 19.06
C HIS A 119 -0.51 15.93 19.36
N LEU A 120 -0.68 14.66 19.72
CA LEU A 120 -1.96 14.13 20.17
C LEU A 120 -2.21 14.51 21.63
N THR A 121 -3.40 15.02 21.93
CA THR A 121 -3.88 15.15 23.31
C THR A 121 -4.03 13.78 23.95
N ASP A 122 -3.92 13.72 25.27
CA ASP A 122 -4.06 12.44 26.00
C ASP A 122 -5.46 11.83 25.78
N GLU A 123 -6.50 12.67 25.70
CA GLU A 123 -7.88 12.24 25.41
C GLU A 123 -8.02 11.62 24.03
N GLU A 124 -7.42 12.22 22.99
CA GLU A 124 -7.42 11.68 21.63
C GLU A 124 -6.65 10.37 21.55
N ARG A 125 -5.51 10.28 22.24
CA ARG A 125 -4.71 9.08 22.32
C ARG A 125 -5.50 7.92 22.94
N ASP A 126 -6.15 8.18 24.07
CA ASP A 126 -6.98 7.21 24.79
C ASP A 126 -8.20 6.79 23.94
N TYR A 127 -8.83 7.72 23.24
CA TYR A 127 -9.91 7.42 22.31
C TYR A 127 -9.47 6.45 21.21
N ILE A 128 -8.30 6.70 20.58
CA ILE A 128 -7.76 5.84 19.54
C ILE A 128 -7.40 4.47 20.11
N ILE A 129 -6.71 4.40 21.25
CA ILE A 129 -6.22 3.15 21.84
C ILE A 129 -7.39 2.29 22.33
N ASN A 130 -8.31 2.86 23.10
CA ASN A 130 -9.48 2.14 23.63
C ASN A 130 -10.42 1.69 22.51
N GLY A 131 -10.54 2.48 21.45
CA GLY A 131 -11.29 2.09 20.26
C GLY A 131 -10.67 0.93 19.47
N GLN A 132 -9.37 0.64 19.68
CA GLN A 132 -8.66 -0.50 19.09
C GLN A 132 -8.77 -1.76 19.95
N GLU A 133 -8.81 -1.63 21.28
CA GLU A 133 -8.83 -2.78 22.22
C GLU A 133 -10.05 -3.68 22.05
N ALA A 134 -11.20 -3.11 21.67
CA ALA A 134 -12.39 -3.88 21.32
C ALA A 134 -12.12 -4.88 20.16
N GLN A 135 -11.12 -4.65 19.33
CA GLN A 135 -10.74 -5.52 18.23
C GLN A 135 -9.62 -6.51 18.60
N HIS A 136 -8.77 -6.17 19.58
CA HIS A 136 -7.77 -7.10 20.09
C HIS A 136 -8.43 -8.32 20.76
N GLN A 137 -9.58 -8.16 21.40
CA GLN A 137 -10.35 -9.27 21.97
C GLN A 137 -10.89 -10.22 20.90
N VAL A 138 -11.21 -9.70 19.70
CA VAL A 138 -11.61 -10.53 18.54
C VAL A 138 -10.40 -11.17 17.86
N SER A 139 -9.23 -10.57 17.96
CA SER A 139 -7.96 -11.04 17.34
C SER A 139 -7.26 -12.16 18.12
N THR A 140 -7.73 -12.54 19.30
CA THR A 140 -7.32 -13.76 20.01
C THR A 140 -7.92 -15.02 19.40
N ALA A 141 -8.70 -14.91 18.32
CA ALA A 141 -9.10 -16.05 17.51
C ALA A 141 -7.85 -16.76 16.97
N LYS A 142 -7.82 -18.07 17.20
CA LYS A 142 -6.77 -19.01 16.82
C LYS A 142 -6.22 -18.69 15.43
N LYS A 143 -4.95 -18.32 15.31
CA LYS A 143 -4.29 -18.04 14.03
C LYS A 143 -4.44 -19.26 13.12
N MET A 144 -5.19 -19.09 12.04
CA MET A 144 -5.35 -20.16 11.05
C MET A 144 -4.04 -20.33 10.27
N SER A 145 -3.61 -21.59 10.08
CA SER A 145 -2.50 -21.90 9.19
C SER A 145 -2.87 -21.59 7.74
N VAL A 146 -1.88 -21.20 6.91
CA VAL A 146 -2.09 -20.95 5.48
C VAL A 146 -2.80 -22.11 4.79
N GLY A 147 -2.44 -23.36 5.14
CA GLY A 147 -3.11 -24.55 4.62
C GLY A 147 -4.60 -24.64 5.00
N GLN A 148 -5.00 -24.17 6.19
CA GLN A 148 -6.40 -24.11 6.61
C GLN A 148 -7.17 -23.02 5.87
N ILE A 149 -6.52 -21.88 5.57
CA ILE A 149 -7.11 -20.80 4.77
C ILE A 149 -7.36 -21.27 3.36
N LEU A 150 -6.37 -21.89 2.70
CA LEU A 150 -6.50 -22.40 1.33
C LEU A 150 -7.53 -23.55 1.21
N ARG A 151 -7.78 -24.28 2.29
CA ARG A 151 -8.80 -25.34 2.34
C ARG A 151 -10.21 -24.80 2.60
N ASN A 152 -10.35 -23.56 2.99
CA ASN A 152 -11.65 -22.94 3.26
C ASN A 152 -12.34 -22.52 1.96
N ARG A 153 -13.53 -23.07 1.71
CA ARG A 153 -14.34 -22.74 0.53
C ARG A 153 -14.70 -21.25 0.43
N GLN A 154 -14.91 -20.59 1.57
CA GLN A 154 -15.22 -19.15 1.61
C GLN A 154 -14.04 -18.30 1.12
N PHE A 155 -12.79 -18.73 1.38
CA PHE A 155 -11.61 -18.07 0.85
C PHE A 155 -11.63 -18.01 -0.68
N TRP A 156 -11.92 -19.12 -1.34
CA TRP A 156 -12.00 -19.17 -2.81
C TRP A 156 -13.18 -18.40 -3.37
N GLY A 157 -14.30 -18.33 -2.64
CA GLY A 157 -15.46 -17.53 -2.99
C GLY A 157 -15.16 -16.02 -3.01
N ILE A 158 -14.14 -15.56 -2.31
CA ILE A 158 -13.67 -14.17 -2.31
C ILE A 158 -12.48 -13.98 -3.26
N ALA A 159 -11.52 -14.91 -3.23
CA ALA A 159 -10.28 -14.79 -3.98
C ALA A 159 -10.49 -14.88 -5.51
N LEU A 160 -11.33 -15.81 -5.98
CA LEU A 160 -11.59 -15.99 -7.42
C LEU A 160 -12.31 -14.80 -8.06
N PRO A 161 -13.43 -14.27 -7.50
CA PRO A 161 -14.05 -13.07 -8.06
C PRO A 161 -13.12 -11.87 -8.06
N ARG A 162 -12.31 -11.71 -7.02
CA ARG A 162 -11.33 -10.61 -6.94
C ARG A 162 -10.27 -10.72 -8.02
N PHE A 163 -9.74 -11.91 -8.23
CA PHE A 163 -8.75 -12.20 -9.27
C PHE A 163 -9.29 -11.98 -10.70
N LEU A 164 -10.58 -12.27 -10.92
CA LEU A 164 -11.20 -12.09 -12.24
C LEU A 164 -11.65 -10.63 -12.50
N ALA A 165 -11.83 -9.83 -11.45
CA ALA A 165 -12.30 -8.44 -11.55
C ALA A 165 -11.17 -7.42 -11.75
N GLU A 166 -9.93 -7.78 -11.50
CA GLU A 166 -8.71 -6.99 -11.72
C GLU A 166 -7.93 -7.45 -12.93
#